data_5276185774b1ff1f3ebd52f02db6c07e
#
_entry.id   5276185774b1ff1f3ebd52f02db6c07e
#
_cell.length_a   1.000
_cell.length_b   1.000
_cell.length_c   1.000
_cell.angle_alpha   90.00
_cell.angle_beta   90.00
_cell.angle_gamma   90.00
#
_symmetry.space_group_name_H-M   'P 1'
#
loop_
_entity.id
_entity.type
_entity.pdbx_description
1 polymer ?
#
loop_
_entity_poly.entity_id
_entity_poly.type
_entity_poly.pdbx_seq_one_letter_code
_entity_poly.pdbx_strand_id
1 'polypeptide(L)'
;LPYVNRMLEEYETAHSYLECDENSLFKALFAAVDAKDMPGMTDVDSSLLYFCSLVSRKNKVALTGECADEIFGGYPWFYRKELLERYGFPWSSDVAPRLALLRDDVGLELDLSGYQAFRYEESRSKAPLLYGEAGEDESRRIIGYLNIKWFMQTLLDRMDRTSMYSELEARVPFADHRIIEYVFNVPWHMKYQNGVEKTLLRDAFSDVLPPELLHRKKSPYP
;
A
#
# COMPACT_ATOMS: atom_id res chain seq x y z
N LEU A 1 -8.04 -18.54 5.85
CA LEU A 1 -7.15 -19.68 6.15
C LEU A 1 -6.91 -20.66 5.00
N PRO A 2 -7.88 -20.98 4.07
CA PRO A 2 -7.65 -21.99 3.04
C PRO A 2 -6.42 -21.73 2.16
N TYR A 3 -6.19 -20.49 1.77
CA TYR A 3 -5.01 -20.12 0.97
C TYR A 3 -3.68 -20.25 1.73
N VAL A 4 -3.69 -20.02 3.04
CA VAL A 4 -2.50 -20.25 3.88
C VAL A 4 -2.20 -21.73 3.97
N ASN A 5 -3.22 -22.55 4.23
CA ASN A 5 -3.07 -24.02 4.27
C ASN A 5 -2.54 -24.57 2.95
N ARG A 6 -3.03 -24.07 1.81
CA ARG A 6 -2.54 -24.47 0.50
C ARG A 6 -1.05 -24.16 0.29
N MET A 7 -0.58 -22.99 0.82
CA MET A 7 0.86 -22.66 0.82
C MET A 7 1.67 -23.62 1.70
N LEU A 8 1.14 -23.98 2.86
CA LEU A 8 1.81 -24.90 3.78
C LEU A 8 1.87 -26.34 3.23
N GLU A 9 0.90 -26.73 2.44
CA GLU A 9 0.90 -28.03 1.74
C GLU A 9 1.96 -28.08 0.62
N GLU A 10 2.18 -26.96 -0.08
CA GLU A 10 3.12 -26.88 -1.19
C GLU A 10 4.57 -26.68 -0.74
N TYR A 11 4.75 -25.89 0.31
CA TYR A 11 6.07 -25.49 0.79
C TYR A 11 6.23 -25.84 2.26
N GLU A 12 7.32 -26.51 2.59
CA GLU A 12 7.72 -26.82 3.96
C GLU A 12 8.15 -25.55 4.69
N THR A 13 7.19 -24.77 5.19
CA THR A 13 7.46 -23.54 5.94
C THR A 13 6.98 -23.65 7.38
N ALA A 14 7.75 -23.12 8.32
CA ALA A 14 7.30 -22.96 9.70
C ALA A 14 6.32 -21.77 9.76
N HIS A 15 5.05 -22.05 10.01
CA HIS A 15 4.02 -21.03 10.10
C HIS A 15 3.66 -20.69 11.54
N SER A 16 3.46 -19.40 11.82
CA SER A 16 2.98 -18.91 13.12
C SER A 16 1.72 -18.08 12.93
N TYR A 17 0.71 -18.37 13.71
CA TYR A 17 -0.53 -17.60 13.75
C TYR A 17 -0.48 -16.60 14.89
N LEU A 18 -1.00 -15.42 14.62
CA LEU A 18 -1.22 -14.39 15.61
C LEU A 18 -2.70 -14.03 15.63
N GLU A 19 -3.31 -14.15 16.81
CA GLU A 19 -4.64 -13.63 17.06
C GLU A 19 -4.52 -12.33 17.85
N CYS A 20 -5.07 -11.26 17.30
CA CYS A 20 -5.16 -9.97 17.96
C CYS A 20 -6.56 -9.82 18.55
N ASP A 21 -6.67 -9.84 19.88
CA ASP A 21 -7.90 -9.46 20.56
C ASP A 21 -7.97 -7.94 20.78
N GLU A 22 -9.16 -7.45 21.10
CA GLU A 22 -9.41 -6.02 21.33
C GLU A 22 -8.50 -5.42 22.41
N ASN A 23 -8.22 -6.17 23.47
CA ASN A 23 -7.38 -5.73 24.59
C ASN A 23 -5.91 -5.56 24.15
N SER A 24 -5.41 -6.50 23.35
CA SER A 24 -4.05 -6.44 22.80
C SER A 24 -3.89 -5.26 21.85
N LEU A 25 -4.88 -5.02 21.00
CA LEU A 25 -4.89 -3.87 20.10
C LEU A 25 -4.97 -2.54 20.84
N PHE A 26 -5.84 -2.46 21.86
CA PHE A 26 -5.96 -1.27 22.70
C PHE A 26 -4.66 -0.94 23.45
N LYS A 27 -4.02 -1.95 24.03
CA LYS A 27 -2.74 -1.79 24.72
C LYS A 27 -1.62 -1.31 23.79
N ALA A 28 -1.63 -1.76 22.55
CA ALA A 28 -0.64 -1.37 21.55
C ALA A 28 -0.88 0.03 20.97
N LEU A 29 -2.06 0.62 21.19
CA LEU A 29 -2.46 1.89 20.55
C LEU A 29 -1.49 3.05 20.86
N PHE A 30 -1.20 3.29 22.11
CA PHE A 30 -0.33 4.40 22.52
C PHE A 30 1.11 4.16 22.06
N ALA A 31 1.61 2.95 22.19
CA ALA A 31 2.93 2.58 21.67
C ALA A 31 3.02 2.71 20.15
N ALA A 32 1.93 2.47 19.42
CA ALA A 32 1.90 2.67 17.98
C ALA A 32 1.96 4.17 17.59
N VAL A 33 1.36 5.04 18.40
CA VAL A 33 1.51 6.50 18.25
C VAL A 33 2.95 6.92 18.54
N ASP A 34 3.55 6.41 19.62
CA ASP A 34 4.94 6.68 19.97
C ASP A 34 5.91 6.21 18.87
N ALA A 35 5.67 5.02 18.32
CA ALA A 35 6.50 4.46 17.25
C ALA A 35 6.50 5.34 15.99
N LYS A 36 5.40 6.05 15.73
CA LYS A 36 5.24 6.89 14.53
C LYS A 36 5.45 8.39 14.79
N ASP A 37 5.63 8.80 16.03
CA ASP A 37 5.67 10.20 16.48
C ASP A 37 4.38 11.00 16.19
N MET A 38 3.30 10.33 15.79
CA MET A 38 2.00 10.94 15.50
C MET A 38 0.88 9.90 15.44
N PRO A 39 -0.38 10.31 15.67
CA PRO A 39 -1.53 9.46 15.42
C PRO A 39 -1.61 8.99 13.96
N GLY A 40 -1.98 7.74 13.77
CA GLY A 40 -2.12 7.12 12.46
C GLY A 40 -3.42 6.32 12.33
N MET A 41 -3.37 5.19 11.62
CA MET A 41 -4.51 4.27 11.47
C MET A 41 -4.58 3.36 12.71
N THR A 42 -5.46 3.69 13.63
CA THR A 42 -5.54 3.13 14.97
C THR A 42 -5.50 1.59 15.02
N ASP A 43 -6.32 0.94 14.22
CA ASP A 43 -6.44 -0.52 14.17
C ASP A 43 -5.25 -1.17 13.43
N VAL A 44 -4.85 -0.60 12.31
CA VAL A 44 -3.76 -1.11 11.47
C VAL A 44 -2.41 -0.94 12.15
N ASP A 45 -2.12 0.25 12.70
CA ASP A 45 -0.83 0.54 13.31
C ASP A 45 -0.63 -0.27 14.60
N SER A 46 -1.68 -0.43 15.41
CA SER A 46 -1.64 -1.23 16.65
C SER A 46 -1.41 -2.71 16.36
N SER A 47 -2.12 -3.28 15.38
CA SER A 47 -1.97 -4.69 14.99
C SER A 47 -0.59 -4.95 14.38
N LEU A 48 -0.09 -4.03 13.56
CA LEU A 48 1.24 -4.13 12.97
C LEU A 48 2.34 -4.09 14.02
N LEU A 49 2.26 -3.15 14.99
CA LEU A 49 3.21 -3.06 16.09
C LEU A 49 3.21 -4.33 16.93
N TYR A 50 2.04 -4.83 17.29
CA TYR A 50 1.91 -6.07 18.06
C TYR A 50 2.53 -7.24 17.28
N PHE A 51 2.26 -7.36 15.99
CA PHE A 51 2.86 -8.36 15.12
C PHE A 51 4.40 -8.24 15.08
N CYS A 52 4.93 -7.05 14.83
CA CYS A 52 6.37 -6.80 14.78
C CYS A 52 7.05 -7.17 16.10
N SER A 53 6.44 -6.84 17.23
CA SER A 53 6.97 -7.16 18.57
C SER A 53 7.09 -8.66 18.84
N LEU A 54 6.24 -9.48 18.23
CA LEU A 54 6.31 -10.94 18.36
C LEU A 54 7.33 -11.55 17.38
N VAL A 55 7.40 -11.03 16.17
CA VAL A 55 8.38 -11.49 15.16
C VAL A 55 9.80 -11.19 15.64
N SER A 56 10.04 -10.01 16.22
CA SER A 56 11.37 -9.58 16.69
C SER A 56 11.97 -10.47 17.78
N ARG A 57 11.15 -11.22 18.51
CA ARG A 57 11.61 -12.18 19.53
C ARG A 57 12.40 -13.36 18.92
N LYS A 58 12.12 -13.68 17.65
CA LYS A 58 12.75 -14.83 16.95
C LYS A 58 13.63 -14.39 15.79
N ASN A 59 13.33 -13.25 15.16
CA ASN A 59 13.96 -12.79 13.93
C ASN A 59 14.37 -11.33 14.05
N LYS A 60 15.50 -10.95 13.49
CA LYS A 60 15.94 -9.55 13.41
C LYS A 60 15.58 -8.90 12.07
N VAL A 61 15.29 -9.71 11.06
CA VAL A 61 14.89 -9.26 9.72
C VAL A 61 13.65 -10.01 9.27
N ALA A 62 12.71 -9.30 8.66
CA ALA A 62 11.53 -9.87 8.02
C ALA A 62 11.37 -9.32 6.60
N LEU A 63 10.94 -10.17 5.66
CA LEU A 63 10.52 -9.74 4.32
C LEU A 63 9.02 -9.49 4.31
N THR A 64 8.59 -8.39 3.68
CA THR A 64 7.17 -8.06 3.54
C THR A 64 6.76 -7.98 2.08
N GLY A 65 5.49 -8.26 1.79
CA GLY A 65 4.91 -8.18 0.44
C GLY A 65 4.32 -6.81 0.10
N GLU A 66 4.58 -5.78 0.88
CA GLU A 66 4.10 -4.42 0.60
C GLU A 66 4.65 -3.87 -0.71
N CYS A 67 4.03 -2.84 -1.23
CA CYS A 67 4.37 -2.13 -2.47
C CYS A 67 4.08 -2.88 -3.78
N ALA A 68 3.66 -4.15 -3.75
CA ALA A 68 3.30 -4.88 -4.96
C ALA A 68 2.06 -4.29 -5.65
N ASP A 69 1.04 -3.91 -4.90
CA ASP A 69 -0.17 -3.29 -5.44
C ASP A 69 0.11 -1.90 -6.03
N GLU A 70 1.03 -1.17 -5.42
CA GLU A 70 1.43 0.18 -5.81
C GLU A 70 2.10 0.22 -7.17
N ILE A 71 2.99 -0.72 -7.46
CA ILE A 71 3.79 -0.71 -8.69
C ILE A 71 3.16 -1.55 -9.82
N PHE A 72 2.44 -2.65 -9.48
CA PHE A 72 1.80 -3.50 -10.48
C PHE A 72 0.33 -3.14 -10.77
N GLY A 73 -0.20 -2.05 -10.18
CA GLY A 73 -1.55 -1.58 -10.45
C GLY A 73 -2.67 -2.43 -9.83
N GLY A 74 -2.48 -2.86 -8.58
CA GLY A 74 -3.45 -3.70 -7.86
C GLY A 74 -4.67 -2.97 -7.30
N TYR A 75 -4.76 -1.64 -7.40
CA TYR A 75 -5.85 -0.86 -6.86
C TYR A 75 -6.89 -0.45 -7.88
N PRO A 76 -8.17 -0.27 -7.48
CA PRO A 76 -9.26 0.10 -8.38
C PRO A 76 -9.03 1.37 -9.18
N TRP A 77 -8.28 2.33 -8.67
CA TRP A 77 -8.00 3.59 -9.37
C TRP A 77 -7.10 3.45 -10.61
N PHE A 78 -6.51 2.29 -10.82
CA PHE A 78 -5.76 2.01 -12.04
C PHE A 78 -6.64 1.46 -13.18
N TYR A 79 -7.82 0.86 -12.87
CA TYR A 79 -8.65 0.17 -13.86
C TYR A 79 -10.13 0.54 -13.86
N ARG A 80 -10.64 1.23 -12.82
CA ARG A 80 -12.00 1.77 -12.83
C ARG A 80 -11.98 3.16 -13.43
N LYS A 81 -12.68 3.34 -14.54
CA LYS A 81 -12.67 4.58 -15.31
C LYS A 81 -13.07 5.80 -14.48
N GLU A 82 -14.09 5.68 -13.66
CA GLU A 82 -14.58 6.75 -12.79
C GLU A 82 -13.56 7.21 -11.72
N LEU A 83 -12.62 6.35 -11.36
CA LEU A 83 -11.53 6.69 -10.44
C LEU A 83 -10.29 7.19 -11.20
N LEU A 84 -10.04 6.64 -12.38
CA LEU A 84 -8.93 7.02 -13.25
C LEU A 84 -9.07 8.45 -13.79
N GLU A 85 -10.30 8.86 -14.12
CA GLU A 85 -10.62 10.20 -14.65
C GLU A 85 -10.86 11.24 -13.54
N ARG A 86 -10.82 10.83 -12.28
CA ARG A 86 -11.07 11.72 -11.15
C ARG A 86 -9.92 12.68 -10.92
N TYR A 87 -10.26 13.95 -10.74
CA TYR A 87 -9.28 14.96 -10.31
C TYR A 87 -8.88 14.77 -8.85
N GLY A 88 -7.60 14.83 -8.55
CA GLY A 88 -7.05 14.70 -7.19
C GLY A 88 -6.46 13.32 -6.90
N PHE A 89 -6.02 13.11 -5.66
CA PHE A 89 -5.49 11.82 -5.22
C PHE A 89 -6.60 10.79 -5.10
N PRO A 90 -6.59 9.67 -5.85
CA PRO A 90 -7.70 8.70 -5.85
C PRO A 90 -8.00 8.07 -4.49
N TRP A 91 -6.99 7.96 -3.62
CA TRP A 91 -7.10 7.39 -2.27
C TRP A 91 -7.47 8.40 -1.18
N SER A 92 -7.55 9.68 -1.51
CA SER A 92 -7.84 10.77 -0.57
C SER A 92 -8.74 11.82 -1.22
N SER A 93 -9.93 11.39 -1.63
CA SER A 93 -10.84 12.22 -2.43
C SER A 93 -11.74 13.14 -1.58
N ASP A 94 -11.86 12.89 -0.30
CA ASP A 94 -12.69 13.66 0.62
C ASP A 94 -11.94 13.96 1.92
N VAL A 95 -11.78 15.23 2.22
CA VAL A 95 -11.15 15.71 3.45
C VAL A 95 -12.16 16.08 4.53
N ALA A 96 -13.46 16.13 4.21
CA ALA A 96 -14.50 16.54 5.14
C ALA A 96 -14.55 15.70 6.42
N PRO A 97 -14.41 14.36 6.39
CA PRO A 97 -14.36 13.57 7.62
C PRO A 97 -13.18 13.94 8.53
N ARG A 98 -12.04 14.34 7.94
CA ARG A 98 -10.85 14.77 8.72
C ARG A 98 -11.07 16.13 9.33
N LEU A 99 -11.65 17.06 8.58
CA LEU A 99 -12.01 18.39 9.09
C LEU A 99 -13.01 18.30 10.24
N ALA A 100 -13.97 17.41 10.17
CA ALA A 100 -14.99 17.21 11.21
C ALA A 100 -14.41 16.70 12.55
N LEU A 101 -13.17 16.20 12.58
CA LEU A 101 -12.48 15.78 13.80
C LEU A 101 -11.68 16.93 14.43
N LEU A 102 -11.48 18.02 13.73
CA LEU A 102 -10.73 19.17 14.22
C LEU A 102 -11.66 20.15 14.96
N ARG A 103 -11.11 20.91 15.89
CA ARG A 103 -11.81 22.08 16.44
C ARG A 103 -12.07 23.08 15.33
N ASP A 104 -13.21 23.77 15.40
CA ASP A 104 -13.65 24.69 14.36
C ASP A 104 -12.62 25.78 14.05
N ASP A 105 -11.97 26.36 15.08
CA ASP A 105 -10.93 27.36 14.91
C ASP A 105 -9.72 26.82 14.14
N VAL A 106 -9.28 25.61 14.42
CA VAL A 106 -8.18 24.94 13.71
C VAL A 106 -8.59 24.55 12.29
N GLY A 107 -9.79 24.01 12.12
CA GLY A 107 -10.32 23.60 10.82
C GLY A 107 -10.47 24.75 9.84
N LEU A 108 -10.81 25.95 10.34
CA LEU A 108 -10.92 27.17 9.53
C LEU A 108 -9.58 27.74 9.10
N GLU A 109 -8.53 27.60 9.93
CA GLU A 109 -7.18 28.07 9.62
C GLU A 109 -6.44 27.09 8.67
N LEU A 110 -6.81 25.80 8.70
CA LEU A 110 -6.20 24.77 7.88
C LEU A 110 -6.96 24.60 6.57
N ASP A 111 -6.49 25.20 5.49
CA ASP A 111 -7.01 24.92 4.15
C ASP A 111 -6.52 23.56 3.63
N LEU A 112 -7.05 22.47 4.22
CA LEU A 112 -6.70 21.09 3.82
C LEU A 112 -7.04 20.79 2.36
N SER A 113 -8.15 21.34 1.88
CA SER A 113 -8.59 21.14 0.49
C SER A 113 -7.64 21.84 -0.49
N GLY A 114 -7.30 23.09 -0.23
CA GLY A 114 -6.34 23.86 -1.03
C GLY A 114 -4.93 23.24 -0.97
N TYR A 115 -4.48 22.81 0.21
CA TYR A 115 -3.20 22.12 0.36
C TYR A 115 -3.17 20.82 -0.47
N GLN A 116 -4.23 20.01 -0.40
CA GLN A 116 -4.31 18.77 -1.17
C GLN A 116 -4.31 19.04 -2.68
N ALA A 117 -5.10 20.00 -3.14
CA ALA A 117 -5.14 20.40 -4.55
C ALA A 117 -3.77 20.92 -5.03
N PHE A 118 -3.11 21.76 -4.24
CA PHE A 118 -1.77 22.27 -4.54
C PHE A 118 -0.75 21.14 -4.68
N ARG A 119 -0.72 20.20 -3.72
CA ARG A 119 0.20 19.04 -3.76
C ARG A 119 -0.08 18.11 -4.92
N TYR A 120 -1.34 17.93 -5.26
CA TYR A 120 -1.73 17.15 -6.43
C TYR A 120 -1.19 17.78 -7.72
N GLU A 121 -1.46 19.06 -7.97
CA GLU A 121 -1.01 19.76 -9.18
C GLU A 121 0.52 19.86 -9.27
N GLU A 122 1.17 20.20 -8.16
CA GLU A 122 2.63 20.21 -8.09
C GLU A 122 3.23 18.85 -8.46
N SER A 123 2.62 17.77 -8.01
CA SER A 123 3.11 16.42 -8.29
C SER A 123 2.75 15.96 -9.69
N ARG A 124 1.52 16.22 -10.12
CA ARG A 124 1.06 15.91 -11.47
C ARG A 124 1.94 16.55 -12.54
N SER A 125 2.30 17.82 -12.36
CA SER A 125 3.16 18.54 -13.31
C SER A 125 4.58 17.97 -13.43
N LYS A 126 5.01 17.17 -12.45
CA LYS A 126 6.34 16.51 -12.41
C LYS A 126 6.29 15.04 -12.85
N ALA A 127 5.11 14.52 -13.21
CA ALA A 127 4.99 13.13 -13.65
C ALA A 127 5.76 12.94 -14.98
N PRO A 128 6.61 11.89 -15.07
CA PRO A 128 7.42 11.65 -16.26
C PRO A 128 6.58 11.01 -17.38
N LEU A 129 5.95 11.84 -18.21
CA LEU A 129 5.15 11.40 -19.34
C LEU A 129 6.02 10.98 -20.51
N LEU A 130 5.55 10.01 -21.30
CA LEU A 130 6.17 9.61 -22.55
C LEU A 130 5.64 10.47 -23.70
N TYR A 131 6.48 10.68 -24.70
CA TYR A 131 6.08 11.42 -25.90
C TYR A 131 4.91 10.71 -26.61
N GLY A 132 3.82 11.44 -26.84
CA GLY A 132 2.62 10.92 -27.52
C GLY A 132 1.68 10.10 -26.61
N GLU A 133 2.00 9.95 -25.33
CA GLU A 133 1.09 9.32 -24.36
C GLU A 133 -0.10 10.25 -24.09
N ALA A 134 -1.32 9.71 -24.14
CA ALA A 134 -2.54 10.48 -23.98
C ALA A 134 -3.69 9.64 -23.41
N GLY A 135 -4.73 10.31 -22.91
CA GLY A 135 -5.95 9.67 -22.43
C GLY A 135 -5.73 8.81 -21.18
N GLU A 136 -6.25 7.59 -21.19
CA GLU A 136 -6.16 6.71 -20.04
C GLU A 136 -4.73 6.29 -19.68
N ASP A 137 -3.86 6.13 -20.65
CA ASP A 137 -2.46 5.72 -20.38
C ASP A 137 -1.67 6.86 -19.73
N GLU A 138 -1.88 8.12 -20.17
CA GLU A 138 -1.37 9.30 -19.47
C GLU A 138 -1.88 9.36 -18.03
N SER A 139 -3.19 9.18 -17.83
CA SER A 139 -3.81 9.17 -16.49
C SER A 139 -3.21 8.10 -15.59
N ARG A 140 -3.03 6.87 -16.10
CA ARG A 140 -2.41 5.77 -15.34
C ARG A 140 -0.96 6.07 -14.98
N ARG A 141 -0.20 6.69 -15.86
CA ARG A 141 1.18 7.09 -15.59
C ARG A 141 1.25 8.16 -14.51
N ILE A 142 0.39 9.18 -14.59
CA ILE A 142 0.27 10.20 -13.54
C ILE A 142 -0.09 9.54 -12.20
N ILE A 143 -1.14 8.72 -12.16
CA ILE A 143 -1.56 8.02 -10.95
C ILE A 143 -0.45 7.11 -10.43
N GLY A 144 0.25 6.38 -11.29
CA GLY A 144 1.40 5.56 -10.91
C GLY A 144 2.50 6.36 -10.24
N TYR A 145 2.85 7.51 -10.81
CA TYR A 145 3.82 8.43 -10.20
C TYR A 145 3.36 8.97 -8.85
N LEU A 146 2.10 9.43 -8.76
CA LEU A 146 1.52 9.90 -7.50
C LEU A 146 1.48 8.79 -6.44
N ASN A 147 1.18 7.58 -6.87
CA ASN A 147 1.11 6.41 -5.98
C ASN A 147 2.49 6.10 -5.37
N ILE A 148 3.54 6.09 -6.19
CA ILE A 148 4.91 5.90 -5.72
C ILE A 148 5.34 7.05 -4.81
N LYS A 149 5.06 8.29 -5.21
CA LYS A 149 5.52 9.50 -4.49
C LYS A 149 4.84 9.73 -3.15
N TRP A 150 3.56 9.36 -3.01
CA TRP A 150 2.76 9.69 -1.83
C TRP A 150 2.25 8.46 -1.08
N PHE A 151 1.52 7.59 -1.77
CA PHE A 151 0.85 6.47 -1.10
C PHE A 151 1.84 5.40 -0.63
N MET A 152 2.73 4.99 -1.52
CA MET A 152 3.77 4.01 -1.22
C MET A 152 4.72 4.50 -0.12
N GLN A 153 5.09 5.79 -0.12
CA GLN A 153 5.91 6.35 0.96
C GLN A 153 5.23 6.26 2.31
N THR A 154 3.92 6.47 2.38
CA THR A 154 3.15 6.35 3.62
C THR A 154 3.18 4.90 4.16
N LEU A 155 3.11 3.91 3.27
CA LEU A 155 3.18 2.49 3.65
C LEU A 155 4.59 2.13 4.16
N LEU A 156 5.61 2.57 3.44
CA LEU A 156 7.01 2.33 3.83
C LEU A 156 7.37 3.00 5.16
N ASP A 157 6.98 4.26 5.35
CA ASP A 157 7.19 4.97 6.62
C ASP A 157 6.50 4.26 7.79
N ARG A 158 5.25 3.81 7.59
CA ARG A 158 4.53 3.03 8.58
C ARG A 158 5.24 1.73 8.94
N MET A 159 5.63 0.95 7.92
CA MET A 159 6.31 -0.32 8.13
C MET A 159 7.66 -0.12 8.83
N ASP A 160 8.48 0.80 8.34
CA ASP A 160 9.81 1.07 8.88
C ASP A 160 9.76 1.50 10.35
N ARG A 161 9.00 2.55 10.66
CA ARG A 161 8.88 3.07 12.03
C ARG A 161 8.34 2.02 12.99
N THR A 162 7.28 1.31 12.61
CA THR A 162 6.62 0.32 13.47
C THR A 162 7.52 -0.89 13.71
N SER A 163 8.19 -1.38 12.67
CA SER A 163 9.09 -2.54 12.80
C SER A 163 10.36 -2.17 13.57
N MET A 164 10.97 -1.02 13.27
CA MET A 164 12.18 -0.56 13.96
C MET A 164 11.95 -0.24 15.44
N TYR A 165 10.78 0.30 15.79
CA TYR A 165 10.38 0.46 17.19
C TYR A 165 10.35 -0.87 17.95
N SER A 166 10.06 -1.96 17.25
CA SER A 166 10.08 -3.33 17.77
C SER A 166 11.42 -4.05 17.60
N GLU A 167 12.52 -3.36 17.23
CA GLU A 167 13.83 -3.93 16.95
C GLU A 167 13.81 -4.99 15.82
N LEU A 168 12.94 -4.81 14.83
CA LEU A 168 12.79 -5.66 13.66
C LEU A 168 13.08 -4.86 12.40
N GLU A 169 14.01 -5.30 11.57
CA GLU A 169 14.25 -4.71 10.25
C GLU A 169 13.28 -5.31 9.22
N ALA A 170 12.32 -4.55 8.76
CA ALA A 170 11.44 -4.96 7.67
C ALA A 170 12.08 -4.59 6.31
N ARG A 171 12.20 -5.56 5.42
CA ARG A 171 12.66 -5.37 4.06
C ARG A 171 11.51 -5.58 3.09
N VAL A 172 11.37 -4.66 2.14
CA VAL A 172 10.28 -4.60 1.17
C VAL A 172 10.83 -4.80 -0.24
N PRO A 173 10.94 -6.03 -0.75
CA PRO A 173 11.55 -6.30 -2.06
C PRO A 173 10.87 -5.57 -3.23
N PHE A 174 9.55 -5.38 -3.18
CA PHE A 174 8.82 -4.64 -4.23
C PHE A 174 9.08 -3.12 -4.22
N ALA A 175 9.74 -2.60 -3.18
CA ALA A 175 10.21 -1.22 -3.14
C ALA A 175 11.63 -1.04 -3.71
N ASP A 176 12.25 -2.08 -4.25
CA ASP A 176 13.53 -1.96 -4.94
C ASP A 176 13.38 -1.04 -6.16
N HIS A 177 14.21 0.03 -6.22
CA HIS A 177 14.12 1.05 -7.26
C HIS A 177 14.25 0.46 -8.68
N ARG A 178 15.03 -0.62 -8.87
CA ARG A 178 15.21 -1.29 -10.16
C ARG A 178 13.92 -1.94 -10.63
N ILE A 179 13.17 -2.56 -9.70
CA ILE A 179 11.85 -3.14 -9.98
C ILE A 179 10.85 -2.02 -10.28
N ILE A 180 10.85 -0.95 -9.49
CA ILE A 180 9.98 0.21 -9.69
C ILE A 180 10.21 0.82 -11.07
N GLU A 181 11.45 1.14 -11.43
CA GLU A 181 11.82 1.72 -12.72
C GLU A 181 11.40 0.83 -13.90
N TYR A 182 11.63 -0.46 -13.78
CA TYR A 182 11.22 -1.42 -14.80
C TYR A 182 9.69 -1.47 -14.94
N VAL A 183 8.99 -1.73 -13.85
CA VAL A 183 7.53 -1.92 -13.84
C VAL A 183 6.79 -0.64 -14.21
N PHE A 184 7.30 0.54 -13.81
CA PHE A 184 6.71 1.84 -14.16
C PHE A 184 6.56 2.01 -15.67
N ASN A 185 7.54 1.51 -16.45
CA ASN A 185 7.57 1.62 -17.90
C ASN A 185 6.89 0.46 -18.64
N VAL A 186 6.47 -0.60 -17.94
CA VAL A 186 5.73 -1.70 -18.58
C VAL A 186 4.34 -1.23 -19.01
N PRO A 187 3.91 -1.50 -20.26
CA PRO A 187 2.58 -1.14 -20.75
C PRO A 187 1.45 -1.70 -19.89
N TRP A 188 0.36 -0.92 -19.78
CA TRP A 188 -0.75 -1.28 -18.91
C TRP A 188 -1.39 -2.63 -19.25
N HIS A 189 -1.53 -2.96 -20.53
CA HIS A 189 -2.11 -4.23 -20.97
C HIS A 189 -1.35 -5.48 -20.48
N MET A 190 -0.09 -5.33 -20.04
CA MET A 190 0.66 -6.42 -19.41
C MET A 190 0.42 -6.50 -17.89
N LYS A 191 -0.03 -5.42 -17.27
CA LYS A 191 -0.32 -5.36 -15.82
C LYS A 191 -1.76 -5.74 -15.49
N TYR A 192 -2.68 -5.55 -16.46
CA TYR A 192 -4.10 -5.81 -16.28
C TYR A 192 -4.69 -6.45 -17.54
N GLN A 193 -5.17 -7.67 -17.43
CA GLN A 193 -5.74 -8.41 -18.54
C GLN A 193 -7.02 -9.14 -18.11
N ASN A 194 -8.03 -9.11 -18.97
CA ASN A 194 -9.28 -9.86 -18.76
C ASN A 194 -9.96 -9.62 -17.41
N GLY A 195 -9.86 -8.39 -16.88
CA GLY A 195 -10.43 -8.05 -15.58
C GLY A 195 -9.60 -8.50 -14.38
N VAL A 196 -8.36 -8.97 -14.61
CA VAL A 196 -7.45 -9.44 -13.55
C VAL A 196 -6.29 -8.44 -13.38
N GLU A 197 -6.11 -8.00 -12.18
CA GLU A 197 -5.02 -7.11 -11.78
C GLU A 197 -3.69 -7.87 -11.57
N LYS A 198 -2.57 -7.16 -11.71
CA LYS A 198 -1.21 -7.67 -11.48
C LYS A 198 -0.83 -8.88 -12.36
N THR A 199 -1.35 -8.94 -13.59
CA THR A 199 -1.09 -10.07 -14.49
C THR A 199 0.40 -10.29 -14.73
N LEU A 200 1.18 -9.24 -14.96
CA LEU A 200 2.63 -9.35 -15.10
C LEU A 200 3.29 -10.08 -13.92
N LEU A 201 2.88 -9.76 -12.69
CA LEU A 201 3.42 -10.41 -11.49
C LEU A 201 2.93 -11.86 -11.39
N ARG A 202 1.66 -12.11 -11.68
CA ARG A 202 1.07 -13.47 -11.66
C ARG A 202 1.76 -14.37 -12.69
N ASP A 203 1.96 -13.88 -13.90
CA ASP A 203 2.63 -14.63 -14.98
C ASP A 203 4.09 -14.95 -14.63
N ALA A 204 4.80 -14.02 -13.99
CA ALA A 204 6.17 -14.22 -13.53
C ALA A 204 6.32 -15.32 -12.45
N PHE A 205 5.24 -15.64 -11.74
CA PHE A 205 5.23 -16.66 -10.69
C PHE A 205 4.34 -17.87 -11.02
N SER A 206 3.94 -18.02 -12.29
CA SER A 206 3.05 -19.10 -12.74
C SER A 206 3.65 -20.49 -12.52
N ASP A 207 4.97 -20.62 -12.62
CA ASP A 207 5.69 -21.89 -12.40
C ASP A 207 6.08 -22.11 -10.93
N VAL A 208 5.82 -21.13 -10.06
CA VAL A 208 6.21 -21.16 -8.65
C VAL A 208 5.01 -21.34 -7.74
N LEU A 209 3.92 -20.65 -8.00
CA LEU A 209 2.76 -20.65 -7.12
C LEU A 209 1.64 -21.58 -7.60
N PRO A 210 0.96 -22.30 -6.69
CA PRO A 210 -0.24 -23.04 -7.03
C PRO A 210 -1.30 -22.16 -7.71
N PRO A 211 -2.01 -22.67 -8.74
CA PRO A 211 -2.99 -21.89 -9.51
C PRO A 211 -4.07 -21.21 -8.64
N GLU A 212 -4.52 -21.86 -7.57
CA GLU A 212 -5.54 -21.33 -6.65
C GLU A 212 -5.07 -20.06 -5.91
N LEU A 213 -3.77 -19.97 -5.65
CA LEU A 213 -3.15 -18.79 -5.03
C LEU A 213 -2.86 -17.72 -6.07
N LEU A 214 -2.33 -18.15 -7.23
CA LEU A 214 -1.99 -17.27 -8.34
C LEU A 214 -3.21 -16.48 -8.83
N HIS A 215 -4.38 -17.15 -8.93
CA HIS A 215 -5.63 -16.54 -9.41
C HIS A 215 -6.57 -16.08 -8.30
N ARG A 216 -6.10 -16.03 -7.06
CA ARG A 216 -6.87 -15.49 -5.95
C ARG A 216 -7.29 -14.05 -6.22
N LYS A 217 -8.59 -13.76 -6.03
CA LYS A 217 -9.09 -12.39 -6.08
C LYS A 217 -8.56 -11.60 -4.88
N LYS A 218 -8.22 -10.33 -5.12
CA LYS A 218 -7.83 -9.40 -4.05
C LYS A 218 -8.98 -9.28 -3.05
N SER A 219 -8.68 -9.51 -1.77
CA SER A 219 -9.58 -9.16 -0.67
C SER A 219 -9.16 -7.78 -0.17
N PRO A 220 -10.09 -6.82 -0.02
CA PRO A 220 -9.77 -5.58 0.67
C PRO A 220 -9.39 -5.89 2.12
N TYR A 221 -8.67 -5.00 2.74
CA TYR A 221 -8.54 -4.99 4.19
C TYR A 221 -9.93 -4.77 4.80
N PRO A 222 -10.25 -5.42 5.93
CA PRO A 222 -11.56 -5.24 6.57
C PRO A 222 -11.80 -3.79 6.97
#